data_fe4cb15c115c0675090e8958aad20044
#
_entry.id   fe4cb15c115c0675090e8958aad20044
#
_cell.length_a   1.000
_cell.length_b   1.000
_cell.length_c   1.000
_cell.angle_alpha   90.00
_cell.angle_beta   90.00
_cell.angle_gamma   90.00
#
_symmetry.space_group_name_H-M   'P 1'
#
loop_
_entity.id
_entity.type
_entity.pdbx_description
1 polymer ?
#
loop_
_entity_poly.entity_id
_entity_poly.type
_entity_poly.pdbx_seq_one_letter_code
_entity_poly.pdbx_strand_id
1 'polypeptide(L)'
;MKGTVIANPDVVRYIVKRFNLRMSKKWGQNFLIRPDVVKNIAIAADIGEGDEVLEIGPGIGTLTQALAETKASVTAVEIDDRLLPILDKTLEDYENVRIIHGDILKIDINKEMNERFFTVCANLPYYITTPIIMRLLEERLPIRKLVVMVQKEVAERMTAKPGSRIYGALSVAVQYYTKPRCEFDISPQSFLPPPAVTSTVVSMEVRNESAVVVKDEKLFFRVVKFAFAQRRKTLLNALKGGGIPAEEASHMLEASGIDGSRRGETLSLQEFANIADSWYELIH
;
A
#
# COMPACT_ATOMS: atom_id res chain seq x y z
N MET A 1 16.21 13.51 22.59
CA MET A 1 16.97 12.22 22.76
C MET A 1 18.17 12.19 21.78
N LYS A 2 19.04 13.19 21.89
CA LYS A 2 20.11 13.49 20.93
C LYS A 2 21.04 12.27 20.70
N GLY A 3 21.17 11.85 19.44
CA GLY A 3 22.05 10.75 19.05
C GLY A 3 21.55 9.34 19.43
N THR A 4 20.32 9.19 19.94
CA THR A 4 19.75 7.89 20.30
C THR A 4 19.08 7.24 19.10
N VAL A 5 19.42 5.99 18.79
CA VAL A 5 18.76 5.20 17.75
C VAL A 5 17.45 4.64 18.31
N ILE A 6 16.31 5.18 17.86
CA ILE A 6 14.97 4.82 18.38
C ILE A 6 14.65 3.34 18.11
N ALA A 7 15.01 2.81 16.93
CA ALA A 7 14.76 1.41 16.56
C ALA A 7 15.63 0.38 17.34
N ASN A 8 16.33 0.79 18.41
CA ASN A 8 17.05 -0.11 19.30
C ASN A 8 16.07 -0.78 20.29
N PRO A 9 16.13 -2.13 20.50
CA PRO A 9 15.24 -2.85 21.40
C PRO A 9 15.12 -2.26 22.81
N ASP A 10 16.25 -1.84 23.41
CA ASP A 10 16.27 -1.30 24.77
C ASP A 10 15.66 0.10 24.82
N VAL A 11 15.90 0.90 23.80
CA VAL A 11 15.28 2.23 23.66
C VAL A 11 13.76 2.13 23.49
N VAL A 12 13.28 1.21 22.64
CA VAL A 12 11.84 0.97 22.48
C VAL A 12 11.22 0.52 23.80
N ARG A 13 11.85 -0.42 24.52
CA ARG A 13 11.35 -0.87 25.84
C ARG A 13 11.35 0.28 26.86
N TYR A 14 12.39 1.13 26.87
CA TYR A 14 12.45 2.30 27.72
C TYR A 14 11.30 3.28 27.41
N ILE A 15 11.05 3.60 26.13
CA ILE A 15 9.96 4.48 25.70
C ILE A 15 8.61 3.91 26.16
N VAL A 16 8.34 2.65 25.86
CA VAL A 16 7.09 1.97 26.26
C VAL A 16 6.86 2.05 27.76
N LYS A 17 7.91 1.80 28.57
CA LYS A 17 7.85 1.89 30.04
C LYS A 17 7.70 3.34 30.51
N ARG A 18 8.48 4.27 29.98
CA ARG A 18 8.52 5.68 30.38
C ARG A 18 7.18 6.38 30.19
N PHE A 19 6.50 6.09 29.08
CA PHE A 19 5.21 6.68 28.73
C PHE A 19 4.03 5.80 29.15
N ASN A 20 4.25 4.70 29.88
CA ASN A 20 3.22 3.72 30.24
C ASN A 20 2.35 3.32 29.04
N LEU A 21 2.98 3.16 27.88
CA LEU A 21 2.30 2.90 26.62
C LEU A 21 1.76 1.47 26.56
N ARG A 22 0.44 1.34 26.49
CA ARG A 22 -0.23 0.07 26.20
C ARG A 22 -0.46 -0.03 24.72
N MET A 23 0.28 -0.95 24.07
CA MET A 23 0.15 -1.20 22.64
C MET A 23 -1.27 -1.61 22.28
N SER A 24 -1.83 -0.94 21.28
CA SER A 24 -3.22 -1.12 20.90
C SER A 24 -3.37 -2.23 19.86
N LYS A 25 -4.08 -3.31 20.22
CA LYS A 25 -4.51 -4.31 19.24
C LYS A 25 -5.43 -3.73 18.18
N LYS A 26 -6.23 -2.70 18.55
CA LYS A 26 -7.13 -1.99 17.63
C LYS A 26 -6.38 -1.34 16.48
N TRP A 27 -5.20 -0.78 16.75
CA TRP A 27 -4.37 -0.10 15.75
C TRP A 27 -3.27 -1.00 15.18
N GLY A 28 -3.21 -2.30 15.56
CA GLY A 28 -2.23 -3.24 15.05
C GLY A 28 -0.77 -2.82 15.29
N GLN A 29 -0.49 -2.17 16.43
CA GLN A 29 0.81 -1.58 16.75
C GLN A 29 1.88 -2.66 16.94
N ASN A 30 2.88 -2.68 16.05
CA ASN A 30 4.09 -3.48 16.12
C ASN A 30 5.26 -2.55 15.77
N PHE A 31 6.05 -2.13 16.78
CA PHE A 31 7.14 -1.20 16.58
C PHE A 31 8.40 -1.92 16.11
N LEU A 32 9.04 -1.40 15.07
CA LEU A 32 10.33 -1.90 14.62
C LEU A 32 11.41 -1.68 15.70
N ILE A 33 12.20 -2.72 15.97
CA ILE A 33 13.27 -2.72 16.97
C ILE A 33 14.64 -3.08 16.35
N ARG A 34 14.80 -2.91 15.05
CA ARG A 34 15.99 -3.25 14.27
C ARG A 34 16.45 -2.03 13.45
N PRO A 35 17.58 -1.41 13.84
CA PRO A 35 18.12 -0.22 13.14
C PRO A 35 18.47 -0.50 11.67
N ASP A 36 18.98 -1.70 11.38
CA ASP A 36 19.32 -2.13 10.02
C ASP A 36 18.07 -2.22 9.12
N VAL A 37 16.94 -2.67 9.67
CA VAL A 37 15.68 -2.78 8.93
C VAL A 37 15.15 -1.40 8.53
N VAL A 38 15.08 -0.45 9.47
CA VAL A 38 14.56 0.91 9.16
C VAL A 38 15.48 1.64 8.18
N LYS A 39 16.81 1.44 8.27
CA LYS A 39 17.76 1.96 7.29
C LYS A 39 17.55 1.38 5.90
N ASN A 40 17.34 0.06 5.81
CA ASN A 40 17.08 -0.58 4.52
C ASN A 40 15.76 -0.12 3.90
N ILE A 41 14.74 0.20 4.71
CA ILE A 41 13.49 0.81 4.20
C ILE A 41 13.77 2.21 3.64
N ALA A 42 14.53 3.05 4.35
CA ALA A 42 14.92 4.36 3.87
C ALA A 42 15.78 4.30 2.58
N ILE A 43 16.69 3.32 2.48
CA ILE A 43 17.46 3.06 1.25
C ILE A 43 16.52 2.65 0.11
N ALA A 44 15.55 1.75 0.36
CA ALA A 44 14.58 1.34 -0.64
C ALA A 44 13.67 2.48 -1.09
N ALA A 45 13.44 3.48 -0.24
CA ALA A 45 12.69 4.69 -0.59
C ALA A 45 13.43 5.57 -1.58
N ASP A 46 14.76 5.52 -1.60
CA ASP A 46 15.63 6.30 -2.51
C ASP A 46 15.33 7.80 -2.45
N ILE A 47 15.41 8.33 -1.22
CA ILE A 47 15.08 9.72 -0.87
C ILE A 47 16.29 10.44 -0.29
N GLY A 48 16.32 11.76 -0.42
CA GLY A 48 17.39 12.62 0.09
C GLY A 48 16.97 14.06 0.31
N GLU A 49 17.93 14.94 0.43
CA GLU A 49 17.71 16.37 0.64
C GLU A 49 16.89 16.98 -0.52
N GLY A 50 15.80 17.68 -0.18
CA GLY A 50 14.85 18.26 -1.15
C GLY A 50 13.67 17.37 -1.55
N ASP A 51 13.67 16.10 -1.15
CA ASP A 51 12.52 15.21 -1.36
C ASP A 51 11.48 15.41 -0.25
N GLU A 52 10.21 15.21 -0.63
CA GLU A 52 9.06 15.18 0.29
C GLU A 52 8.67 13.74 0.55
N VAL A 53 8.42 13.41 1.82
CA VAL A 53 8.03 12.06 2.25
C VAL A 53 6.76 12.13 3.08
N LEU A 54 5.78 11.30 2.74
CA LEU A 54 4.62 11.01 3.58
C LEU A 54 4.85 9.69 4.31
N GLU A 55 4.96 9.75 5.63
CA GLU A 55 4.94 8.54 6.46
C GLU A 55 3.53 8.29 7.02
N ILE A 56 3.07 7.04 6.95
CA ILE A 56 1.77 6.64 7.48
C ILE A 56 1.98 5.75 8.70
N GLY A 57 1.49 6.21 9.87
CA GLY A 57 1.63 5.50 11.12
C GLY A 57 3.06 5.47 11.67
N PRO A 58 3.65 6.62 12.02
CA PRO A 58 5.02 6.71 12.55
C PRO A 58 5.22 5.93 13.85
N GLY A 59 4.14 5.65 14.58
CA GLY A 59 4.20 4.94 15.85
C GLY A 59 4.98 5.73 16.91
N ILE A 60 6.13 5.22 17.33
CA ILE A 60 7.03 5.92 18.25
C ILE A 60 8.21 6.61 17.55
N GLY A 61 8.19 6.70 16.22
CA GLY A 61 9.18 7.41 15.42
C GLY A 61 10.37 6.57 14.93
N THR A 62 10.28 5.25 14.95
CA THR A 62 11.42 4.37 14.56
C THR A 62 11.79 4.47 13.09
N LEU A 63 10.82 4.46 12.19
CA LEU A 63 11.04 4.65 10.76
C LEU A 63 11.21 6.14 10.46
N THR A 64 10.43 7.01 11.10
CA THR A 64 10.51 8.48 10.95
C THR A 64 11.93 8.99 11.14
N GLN A 65 12.64 8.51 12.18
CA GLN A 65 14.03 8.85 12.40
C GLN A 65 14.91 8.52 11.19
N ALA A 66 14.81 7.30 10.68
CA ALA A 66 15.64 6.87 9.54
C ALA A 66 15.34 7.67 8.27
N LEU A 67 14.07 8.06 8.06
CA LEU A 67 13.66 8.93 6.96
C LEU A 67 14.20 10.35 7.15
N ALA A 68 14.09 10.91 8.35
CA ALA A 68 14.61 12.26 8.68
C ALA A 68 16.13 12.38 8.54
N GLU A 69 16.86 11.31 8.85
CA GLU A 69 18.33 11.23 8.71
C GLU A 69 18.80 11.29 7.25
N THR A 70 17.91 11.03 6.28
CA THR A 70 18.20 11.25 4.84
C THR A 70 18.17 12.72 4.44
N LYS A 71 17.75 13.63 5.34
CA LYS A 71 17.48 15.06 5.12
C LYS A 71 16.27 15.37 4.23
N ALA A 72 15.47 14.38 3.87
CA ALA A 72 14.18 14.61 3.25
C ALA A 72 13.21 15.30 4.22
N SER A 73 12.23 16.03 3.69
CA SER A 73 11.15 16.66 4.45
C SER A 73 10.10 15.59 4.77
N VAL A 74 9.92 15.23 6.03
CA VAL A 74 9.02 14.14 6.44
C VAL A 74 7.74 14.70 7.04
N THR A 75 6.60 14.40 6.41
CA THR A 75 5.28 14.61 6.99
C THR A 75 4.73 13.26 7.43
N ALA A 76 4.50 13.07 8.73
CA ALA A 76 4.01 11.81 9.29
C ALA A 76 2.60 11.96 9.84
N VAL A 77 1.70 11.04 9.47
CA VAL A 77 0.29 11.05 9.88
C VAL A 77 0.04 9.93 10.87
N GLU A 78 -0.38 10.31 12.09
CA GLU A 78 -0.67 9.39 13.20
C GLU A 78 -2.13 9.51 13.65
N ILE A 79 -2.80 8.38 13.80
CA ILE A 79 -4.20 8.31 14.23
C ILE A 79 -4.36 8.17 15.74
N ASP A 80 -3.35 7.64 16.43
CA ASP A 80 -3.37 7.40 17.87
C ASP A 80 -2.82 8.62 18.61
N ASP A 81 -3.69 9.41 19.20
CA ASP A 81 -3.36 10.62 19.97
C ASP A 81 -2.37 10.38 21.13
N ARG A 82 -2.39 9.15 21.69
CA ARG A 82 -1.46 8.77 22.77
C ARG A 82 0.00 8.71 22.32
N LEU A 83 0.26 8.59 21.01
CA LEU A 83 1.61 8.56 20.46
C LEU A 83 2.17 9.96 20.18
N LEU A 84 1.34 11.00 20.07
CA LEU A 84 1.79 12.35 19.76
C LEU A 84 2.80 12.89 20.77
N PRO A 85 2.59 12.82 22.12
CA PRO A 85 3.59 13.27 23.08
C PRO A 85 4.89 12.46 23.05
N ILE A 86 4.82 11.21 22.58
CA ILE A 86 5.99 10.36 22.41
C ILE A 86 6.78 10.82 21.19
N LEU A 87 6.09 11.04 20.06
CA LEU A 87 6.69 11.55 18.83
C LEU A 87 7.36 12.91 19.04
N ASP A 88 6.68 13.85 19.73
CA ASP A 88 7.25 15.14 20.09
C ASP A 88 8.58 15.00 20.85
N LYS A 89 8.70 13.96 21.71
CA LYS A 89 9.91 13.73 22.49
C LYS A 89 10.97 12.92 21.75
N THR A 90 10.59 11.94 20.96
CA THR A 90 11.53 11.08 20.24
C THR A 90 12.16 11.77 19.04
N LEU A 91 11.42 12.70 18.42
CA LEU A 91 11.81 13.41 17.21
C LEU A 91 12.17 14.89 17.44
N GLU A 92 12.31 15.34 18.70
CA GLU A 92 12.59 16.74 19.07
C GLU A 92 13.85 17.34 18.42
N ASP A 93 14.78 16.50 18.00
CA ASP A 93 16.04 16.91 17.37
C ASP A 93 15.95 17.01 15.83
N TYR A 94 14.79 16.69 15.22
CA TYR A 94 14.60 16.63 13.75
C TYR A 94 13.67 17.77 13.27
N GLU A 95 14.24 18.89 12.86
CA GLU A 95 13.49 20.06 12.34
C GLU A 95 12.79 19.78 10.99
N ASN A 96 13.23 18.76 10.28
CA ASN A 96 12.67 18.34 8.99
C ASN A 96 11.50 17.32 9.12
N VAL A 97 10.93 17.17 10.33
CA VAL A 97 9.80 16.29 10.59
C VAL A 97 8.58 17.09 11.04
N ARG A 98 7.44 16.85 10.39
CA ARG A 98 6.14 17.40 10.77
C ARG A 98 5.17 16.27 11.09
N ILE A 99 4.56 16.29 12.27
CA ILE A 99 3.55 15.30 12.70
C ILE A 99 2.16 15.88 12.51
N ILE A 100 1.26 15.10 11.92
CA ILE A 100 -0.16 15.42 11.75
C ILE A 100 -0.98 14.37 12.52
N HIS A 101 -1.82 14.83 13.44
CA HIS A 101 -2.84 13.96 14.04
C HIS A 101 -4.02 13.81 13.08
N GLY A 102 -4.27 12.58 12.62
CA GLY A 102 -5.36 12.35 11.67
C GLY A 102 -5.50 10.91 11.18
N ASP A 103 -6.62 10.65 10.55
CA ASP A 103 -6.89 9.39 9.87
C ASP A 103 -6.45 9.52 8.40
N ILE A 104 -5.47 8.74 7.99
CA ILE A 104 -4.94 8.75 6.62
C ILE A 104 -6.03 8.49 5.57
N LEU A 105 -7.14 7.85 5.93
CA LEU A 105 -8.27 7.63 5.03
C LEU A 105 -9.23 8.84 4.94
N LYS A 106 -8.98 9.94 5.67
CA LYS A 106 -9.91 11.09 5.72
C LYS A 106 -9.25 12.42 5.46
N ILE A 107 -7.96 12.57 5.78
CA ILE A 107 -7.23 13.83 5.56
C ILE A 107 -7.10 14.13 4.06
N ASP A 108 -6.99 15.39 3.72
CA ASP A 108 -6.64 15.84 2.37
C ASP A 108 -5.11 15.74 2.18
N ILE A 109 -4.67 14.58 1.66
CA ILE A 109 -3.24 14.28 1.49
C ILE A 109 -2.58 15.29 0.54
N ASN A 110 -3.25 15.66 -0.55
CA ASN A 110 -2.70 16.57 -1.53
C ASN A 110 -2.39 17.95 -0.92
N LYS A 111 -3.32 18.46 -0.13
CA LYS A 111 -3.15 19.71 0.62
C LYS A 111 -2.01 19.60 1.64
N GLU A 112 -1.97 18.50 2.41
CA GLU A 112 -0.94 18.30 3.43
C GLU A 112 0.47 18.15 2.83
N MET A 113 0.58 17.65 1.60
CA MET A 113 1.83 17.55 0.84
C MET A 113 2.12 18.78 -0.05
N ASN A 114 1.37 19.89 0.13
CA ASN A 114 1.53 21.15 -0.61
C ASN A 114 1.50 20.95 -2.14
N GLU A 115 0.73 19.98 -2.64
CA GLU A 115 0.60 19.63 -4.06
C GLU A 115 1.93 19.27 -4.75
N ARG A 116 2.95 18.92 -3.98
CA ARG A 116 4.28 18.52 -4.48
C ARG A 116 4.35 17.03 -4.73
N PHE A 117 5.29 16.62 -5.57
CA PHE A 117 5.63 15.20 -5.70
C PHE A 117 6.26 14.67 -4.40
N PHE A 118 5.83 13.50 -3.96
CA PHE A 118 6.32 12.89 -2.72
C PHE A 118 6.48 11.37 -2.84
N THR A 119 7.26 10.80 -1.92
CA THR A 119 7.38 9.36 -1.71
C THR A 119 6.58 8.96 -0.47
N VAL A 120 5.88 7.84 -0.53
CA VAL A 120 5.16 7.27 0.63
C VAL A 120 6.03 6.20 1.27
N CYS A 121 6.28 6.32 2.60
CA CYS A 121 6.91 5.28 3.40
C CYS A 121 5.97 4.87 4.53
N ALA A 122 5.81 3.56 4.79
CA ALA A 122 4.94 3.13 5.87
C ALA A 122 5.21 1.73 6.37
N ASN A 123 5.10 1.57 7.70
CA ASN A 123 4.84 0.29 8.33
C ASN A 123 3.33 0.15 8.52
N LEU A 124 2.62 -0.36 7.51
CA LEU A 124 1.16 -0.33 7.50
C LEU A 124 0.54 -1.34 8.48
N PRO A 125 -0.48 -0.91 9.26
CA PRO A 125 -1.28 -1.84 10.04
C PRO A 125 -1.97 -2.87 9.13
N TYR A 126 -1.83 -4.16 9.44
CA TYR A 126 -2.23 -5.25 8.54
C TYR A 126 -3.72 -5.26 8.20
N TYR A 127 -4.58 -4.83 9.14
CA TYR A 127 -6.04 -4.83 8.95
C TYR A 127 -6.54 -3.77 7.96
N ILE A 128 -5.72 -2.74 7.65
CA ILE A 128 -6.13 -1.60 6.83
C ILE A 128 -5.19 -1.35 5.62
N THR A 129 -4.22 -2.25 5.40
CA THR A 129 -3.23 -2.15 4.32
C THR A 129 -3.86 -1.91 2.96
N THR A 130 -4.81 -2.77 2.54
CA THR A 130 -5.44 -2.67 1.22
C THR A 130 -6.22 -1.37 1.03
N PRO A 131 -7.11 -0.94 1.95
CA PRO A 131 -7.78 0.35 1.85
C PRO A 131 -6.84 1.53 1.70
N ILE A 132 -5.73 1.57 2.46
CA ILE A 132 -4.77 2.67 2.37
C ILE A 132 -4.10 2.70 0.99
N ILE A 133 -3.58 1.56 0.52
CA ILE A 133 -2.90 1.47 -0.78
C ILE A 133 -3.86 1.85 -1.91
N MET A 134 -5.09 1.32 -1.89
CA MET A 134 -6.08 1.64 -2.92
C MET A 134 -6.40 3.12 -2.95
N ARG A 135 -6.63 3.75 -1.79
CA ARG A 135 -6.86 5.19 -1.71
C ARG A 135 -5.72 5.99 -2.34
N LEU A 136 -4.46 5.69 -1.97
CA LEU A 136 -3.29 6.41 -2.49
C LEU A 136 -3.15 6.30 -4.01
N LEU A 137 -3.57 5.18 -4.60
CA LEU A 137 -3.47 4.93 -6.03
C LEU A 137 -4.67 5.49 -6.82
N GLU A 138 -5.89 5.36 -6.30
CA GLU A 138 -7.13 5.78 -6.96
C GLU A 138 -7.29 7.31 -6.97
N GLU A 139 -6.82 8.03 -5.94
CA GLU A 139 -6.88 9.49 -5.88
C GLU A 139 -5.90 10.19 -6.83
N ARG A 140 -5.05 9.45 -7.55
CA ARG A 140 -4.08 10.00 -8.52
C ARG A 140 -3.21 11.11 -7.93
N LEU A 141 -2.83 10.94 -6.67
CA LEU A 141 -1.93 11.87 -5.97
C LEU A 141 -0.56 11.93 -6.67
N PRO A 142 0.19 13.03 -6.52
CA PRO A 142 1.53 13.19 -7.11
C PRO A 142 2.59 12.33 -6.37
N ILE A 143 2.34 11.02 -6.31
CA ILE A 143 3.22 10.04 -5.68
C ILE A 143 4.21 9.52 -6.71
N ARG A 144 5.52 9.60 -6.41
CA ARG A 144 6.57 8.99 -7.23
C ARG A 144 6.70 7.50 -6.95
N LYS A 145 6.71 7.15 -5.66
CA LYS A 145 6.99 5.80 -5.19
C LYS A 145 6.30 5.55 -3.86
N LEU A 146 5.87 4.32 -3.65
CA LEU A 146 5.46 3.84 -2.34
C LEU A 146 6.44 2.76 -1.88
N VAL A 147 6.92 2.86 -0.65
CA VAL A 147 7.72 1.82 0.03
C VAL A 147 6.99 1.45 1.29
N VAL A 148 6.32 0.32 1.26
CA VAL A 148 5.44 -0.09 2.35
C VAL A 148 5.82 -1.47 2.89
N MET A 149 5.75 -1.61 4.20
CA MET A 149 5.87 -2.90 4.86
C MET A 149 4.48 -3.47 5.11
N VAL A 150 4.27 -4.68 4.63
CA VAL A 150 2.98 -5.39 4.69
C VAL A 150 3.22 -6.86 5.09
N GLN A 151 2.15 -7.61 5.39
CA GLN A 151 2.27 -9.06 5.56
C GLN A 151 2.80 -9.72 4.28
N LYS A 152 3.65 -10.73 4.41
CA LYS A 152 4.27 -11.44 3.28
C LYS A 152 3.24 -11.94 2.25
N GLU A 153 2.13 -12.51 2.71
CA GLU A 153 1.04 -12.95 1.82
C GLU A 153 0.47 -11.80 0.98
N VAL A 154 0.33 -10.60 1.58
CA VAL A 154 -0.17 -9.42 0.88
C VAL A 154 0.85 -8.94 -0.15
N ALA A 155 2.14 -8.91 0.17
CA ALA A 155 3.22 -8.58 -0.75
C ALA A 155 3.26 -9.53 -1.96
N GLU A 156 3.17 -10.84 -1.70
CA GLU A 156 3.11 -11.86 -2.74
C GLU A 156 1.90 -11.68 -3.66
N ARG A 157 0.74 -11.31 -3.10
CA ARG A 157 -0.46 -11.00 -3.91
C ARG A 157 -0.29 -9.75 -4.75
N MET A 158 0.36 -8.68 -4.26
CA MET A 158 0.61 -7.46 -5.03
C MET A 158 1.49 -7.73 -6.26
N THR A 159 2.47 -8.62 -6.12
CA THR A 159 3.46 -8.94 -7.17
C THR A 159 3.12 -10.19 -7.99
N ALA A 160 1.98 -10.84 -7.70
CA ALA A 160 1.57 -12.06 -8.36
C ALA A 160 1.35 -11.90 -9.86
N LYS A 161 1.70 -12.91 -10.64
CA LYS A 161 1.49 -12.94 -12.09
C LYS A 161 0.18 -13.66 -12.44
N PRO A 162 -0.45 -13.35 -13.58
CA PRO A 162 -1.59 -14.11 -14.09
C PRO A 162 -1.31 -15.62 -14.13
N GLY A 163 -2.31 -16.42 -13.81
CA GLY A 163 -2.23 -17.87 -13.72
C GLY A 163 -1.78 -18.40 -12.35
N SER A 164 -1.29 -17.57 -11.46
CA SER A 164 -0.95 -18.01 -10.10
C SER A 164 -2.19 -18.05 -9.18
N ARG A 165 -2.16 -18.95 -8.18
CA ARG A 165 -3.25 -19.09 -7.21
C ARG A 165 -3.49 -17.84 -6.35
N ILE A 166 -2.48 -16.99 -6.21
CA ILE A 166 -2.54 -15.79 -5.35
C ILE A 166 -2.86 -14.52 -6.16
N TYR A 167 -2.88 -14.61 -7.50
CA TYR A 167 -3.28 -13.50 -8.35
C TYR A 167 -4.76 -13.15 -8.15
N GLY A 168 -5.06 -11.87 -8.05
CA GLY A 168 -6.41 -11.40 -7.72
C GLY A 168 -6.61 -9.92 -7.98
N ALA A 169 -7.74 -9.38 -7.54
CA ALA A 169 -8.08 -7.97 -7.74
C ALA A 169 -7.00 -7.01 -7.22
N LEU A 170 -6.37 -7.32 -6.07
CA LEU A 170 -5.27 -6.51 -5.55
C LEU A 170 -4.05 -6.52 -6.48
N SER A 171 -3.73 -7.69 -7.07
CA SER A 171 -2.62 -7.81 -8.03
C SER A 171 -2.86 -6.93 -9.25
N VAL A 172 -4.07 -7.02 -9.82
CA VAL A 172 -4.48 -6.21 -10.98
C VAL A 172 -4.44 -4.73 -10.65
N ALA A 173 -5.04 -4.30 -9.53
CA ALA A 173 -5.12 -2.89 -9.16
C ALA A 173 -3.73 -2.28 -8.92
N VAL A 174 -2.89 -2.94 -8.11
CA VAL A 174 -1.54 -2.45 -7.83
C VAL A 174 -0.70 -2.38 -9.11
N GLN A 175 -0.75 -3.41 -9.97
CA GLN A 175 0.04 -3.45 -11.21
C GLN A 175 -0.51 -2.53 -12.31
N TYR A 176 -1.77 -2.17 -12.26
CA TYR A 176 -2.36 -1.17 -13.15
C TYR A 176 -1.74 0.21 -12.91
N TYR A 177 -1.59 0.62 -11.65
CA TYR A 177 -1.07 1.93 -11.27
C TYR A 177 0.45 1.98 -11.09
N THR A 178 1.09 0.83 -10.77
CA THR A 178 2.50 0.82 -10.33
C THR A 178 3.29 -0.33 -10.93
N LYS A 179 4.62 -0.32 -10.64
CA LYS A 179 5.53 -1.45 -10.88
C LYS A 179 5.95 -2.00 -9.50
N PRO A 180 5.20 -2.97 -8.93
CA PRO A 180 5.50 -3.49 -7.60
C PRO A 180 6.68 -4.46 -7.62
N ARG A 181 7.53 -4.40 -6.56
CA ARG A 181 8.64 -5.31 -6.33
C ARG A 181 8.78 -5.62 -4.84
N CYS A 182 8.93 -6.90 -4.48
CA CYS A 182 9.35 -7.29 -3.14
C CYS A 182 10.84 -7.00 -2.97
N GLU A 183 11.20 -6.24 -1.92
CA GLU A 183 12.59 -5.87 -1.63
C GLU A 183 13.25 -6.89 -0.70
N PHE A 184 12.69 -7.08 0.49
CA PHE A 184 13.19 -8.03 1.47
C PHE A 184 12.13 -8.42 2.50
N ASP A 185 12.33 -9.58 3.12
CA ASP A 185 11.49 -10.09 4.20
C ASP A 185 12.02 -9.62 5.58
N ILE A 186 11.09 -9.43 6.52
CA ILE A 186 11.37 -9.02 7.89
C ILE A 186 10.74 -10.03 8.85
N SER A 187 11.57 -10.63 9.68
CA SER A 187 11.09 -11.64 10.64
C SER A 187 10.27 -11.00 11.77
N PRO A 188 9.32 -11.74 12.38
CA PRO A 188 8.53 -11.25 13.50
C PRO A 188 9.36 -10.74 14.69
N GLN A 189 10.55 -11.27 14.91
CA GLN A 189 11.46 -10.86 15.99
C GLN A 189 12.03 -9.44 15.81
N SER A 190 11.83 -8.85 14.65
CA SER A 190 12.21 -7.47 14.39
C SER A 190 11.22 -6.44 14.96
N PHE A 191 10.18 -6.90 15.64
CA PHE A 191 9.11 -6.06 16.18
C PHE A 191 8.88 -6.25 17.67
N LEU A 192 8.33 -5.22 18.31
CA LEU A 192 7.81 -5.25 19.68
C LEU A 192 6.35 -4.70 19.67
N PRO A 193 5.34 -5.51 20.03
CA PRO A 193 5.39 -6.98 20.14
C PRO A 193 5.64 -7.64 18.78
N PRO A 194 6.11 -8.89 18.73
CA PRO A 194 6.28 -9.60 17.48
C PRO A 194 4.90 -9.94 16.87
N PRO A 195 4.68 -9.67 15.55
CA PRO A 195 3.49 -10.12 14.84
C PRO A 195 3.49 -11.64 14.65
N ALA A 196 2.33 -12.22 14.31
CA ALA A 196 2.20 -13.65 14.08
C ALA A 196 2.84 -14.15 12.77
N VAL A 197 3.12 -13.23 11.83
CA VAL A 197 3.55 -13.57 10.47
C VAL A 197 4.74 -12.73 10.04
N THR A 198 5.51 -13.22 9.08
CA THR A 198 6.58 -12.47 8.40
C THR A 198 6.00 -11.28 7.65
N SER A 199 6.71 -10.16 7.67
CA SER A 199 6.43 -8.99 6.85
C SER A 199 7.37 -8.94 5.65
N THR A 200 6.98 -8.20 4.62
CA THR A 200 7.81 -7.94 3.44
C THR A 200 7.73 -6.45 3.11
N VAL A 201 8.86 -5.86 2.78
CA VAL A 201 8.91 -4.52 2.21
C VAL A 201 8.65 -4.62 0.72
N VAL A 202 7.69 -3.84 0.24
CA VAL A 202 7.33 -3.74 -1.18
C VAL A 202 7.58 -2.31 -1.63
N SER A 203 8.36 -2.16 -2.70
CA SER A 203 8.46 -0.90 -3.43
C SER A 203 7.52 -0.92 -4.63
N MET A 204 6.88 0.20 -4.88
CA MET A 204 5.92 0.39 -5.97
C MET A 204 6.20 1.73 -6.65
N GLU A 205 6.86 1.72 -7.79
CA GLU A 205 7.03 2.91 -8.62
C GLU A 205 5.71 3.24 -9.30
N VAL A 206 5.17 4.43 -9.05
CA VAL A 206 3.93 4.89 -9.68
C VAL A 206 4.19 5.16 -11.15
N ARG A 207 3.33 4.65 -12.01
CA ARG A 207 3.43 4.83 -13.47
C ARG A 207 2.92 6.22 -13.87
N ASN A 208 3.58 6.86 -14.82
CA ASN A 208 3.08 8.09 -15.44
C ASN A 208 1.79 7.83 -16.23
N GLU A 209 1.72 6.66 -16.89
CA GLU A 209 0.53 6.16 -17.60
C GLU A 209 0.18 4.79 -17.03
N SER A 210 -1.11 4.46 -16.96
CA SER A 210 -1.57 3.16 -16.49
C SER A 210 -0.95 2.01 -17.31
N ALA A 211 -0.79 0.84 -16.72
CA ALA A 211 -0.14 -0.31 -17.39
C ALA A 211 -0.85 -0.74 -18.68
N VAL A 212 -2.13 -0.43 -18.81
CA VAL A 212 -2.96 -0.61 -19.99
C VAL A 212 -3.87 0.60 -20.15
N VAL A 213 -4.15 0.98 -21.39
CA VAL A 213 -5.09 2.05 -21.71
C VAL A 213 -6.49 1.45 -21.78
N VAL A 214 -7.46 2.11 -21.19
CA VAL A 214 -8.88 1.73 -21.18
C VAL A 214 -9.78 2.92 -21.46
N LYS A 215 -10.92 2.70 -22.10
CA LYS A 215 -11.91 3.75 -22.39
C LYS A 215 -12.59 4.27 -21.12
N ASP A 216 -12.84 3.39 -20.15
CA ASP A 216 -13.42 3.72 -18.86
C ASP A 216 -12.77 2.90 -17.74
N GLU A 217 -12.04 3.58 -16.84
CA GLU A 217 -11.36 2.96 -15.70
C GLU A 217 -12.35 2.33 -14.71
N LYS A 218 -13.53 2.92 -14.54
CA LYS A 218 -14.55 2.38 -13.64
C LYS A 218 -15.09 1.06 -14.17
N LEU A 219 -15.32 0.96 -15.47
CA LEU A 219 -15.72 -0.30 -16.09
C LEU A 219 -14.64 -1.36 -15.99
N PHE A 220 -13.37 -0.98 -16.21
CA PHE A 220 -12.23 -1.88 -16.02
C PHE A 220 -12.23 -2.49 -14.61
N PHE A 221 -12.28 -1.68 -13.57
CA PHE A 221 -12.28 -2.19 -12.20
C PHE A 221 -13.58 -2.93 -11.82
N ARG A 222 -14.72 -2.63 -12.46
CA ARG A 222 -15.95 -3.43 -12.31
C ARG A 222 -15.76 -4.82 -12.88
N VAL A 223 -15.20 -4.97 -14.08
CA VAL A 223 -14.89 -6.28 -14.70
C VAL A 223 -13.94 -7.06 -13.79
N VAL A 224 -12.85 -6.45 -13.32
CA VAL A 224 -11.90 -7.06 -12.38
C VAL A 224 -12.61 -7.53 -11.11
N LYS A 225 -13.42 -6.67 -10.48
CA LYS A 225 -14.19 -7.00 -9.28
C LYS A 225 -15.11 -8.21 -9.50
N PHE A 226 -15.82 -8.26 -10.60
CA PHE A 226 -16.74 -9.36 -10.92
C PHE A 226 -15.96 -10.66 -11.17
N ALA A 227 -14.88 -10.60 -11.94
CA ALA A 227 -14.05 -11.77 -12.27
C ALA A 227 -13.46 -12.44 -11.01
N PHE A 228 -13.15 -11.67 -9.96
CA PHE A 228 -12.57 -12.19 -8.72
C PHE A 228 -13.57 -12.38 -7.57
N ALA A 229 -14.84 -11.98 -7.73
CA ALA A 229 -15.86 -12.15 -6.70
C ALA A 229 -16.13 -13.63 -6.38
N GLN A 230 -16.00 -14.51 -7.38
CA GLN A 230 -16.25 -15.95 -7.24
C GLN A 230 -15.16 -16.78 -7.93
N ARG A 231 -14.03 -16.97 -7.23
CA ARG A 231 -12.80 -17.59 -7.77
C ARG A 231 -13.00 -18.96 -8.48
N ARG A 232 -13.96 -19.77 -8.04
CA ARG A 232 -14.24 -21.11 -8.63
C ARG A 232 -15.11 -21.08 -9.87
N LYS A 233 -15.69 -19.94 -10.22
CA LYS A 233 -16.56 -19.80 -11.40
C LYS A 233 -15.75 -19.46 -12.65
N THR A 234 -16.30 -19.85 -13.81
CA THR A 234 -15.81 -19.38 -15.11
C THR A 234 -16.05 -17.88 -15.25
N LEU A 235 -15.29 -17.23 -16.11
CA LEU A 235 -15.37 -15.78 -16.33
C LEU A 235 -16.79 -15.35 -16.73
N LEU A 236 -17.42 -16.05 -17.67
CA LEU A 236 -18.82 -15.80 -18.06
C LEU A 236 -19.76 -15.85 -16.86
N ASN A 237 -19.63 -16.86 -16.00
CA ASN A 237 -20.48 -16.98 -14.82
C ASN A 237 -20.15 -15.95 -13.73
N ALA A 238 -18.90 -15.51 -13.65
CA ALA A 238 -18.50 -14.47 -12.73
C ALA A 238 -19.06 -13.10 -13.13
N LEU A 239 -19.01 -12.75 -14.43
CA LEU A 239 -19.60 -11.52 -14.99
C LEU A 239 -21.12 -11.48 -14.79
N LYS A 240 -21.81 -12.58 -15.10
CA LYS A 240 -23.26 -12.75 -14.84
C LYS A 240 -23.59 -12.58 -13.36
N GLY A 241 -22.78 -13.19 -12.47
CA GLY A 241 -22.94 -13.07 -11.03
C GLY A 241 -22.67 -11.65 -10.51
N GLY A 242 -21.94 -10.82 -11.26
CA GLY A 242 -21.73 -9.41 -11.02
C GLY A 242 -22.89 -8.50 -11.46
N GLY A 243 -23.94 -9.10 -12.08
CA GLY A 243 -25.13 -8.38 -12.52
C GLY A 243 -25.13 -7.97 -14.00
N ILE A 244 -24.20 -8.48 -14.81
CA ILE A 244 -24.22 -8.27 -16.25
C ILE A 244 -25.19 -9.30 -16.88
N PRO A 245 -26.15 -8.89 -17.74
CA PRO A 245 -27.02 -9.80 -18.46
C PRO A 245 -26.25 -10.86 -19.25
N ALA A 246 -26.79 -12.07 -19.35
CA ALA A 246 -26.08 -13.21 -19.95
C ALA A 246 -25.65 -12.96 -21.40
N GLU A 247 -26.51 -12.35 -22.19
CA GLU A 247 -26.27 -12.02 -23.61
C GLU A 247 -25.15 -10.96 -23.72
N GLU A 248 -25.19 -9.89 -22.88
CA GLU A 248 -24.16 -8.88 -22.84
C GLU A 248 -22.80 -9.47 -22.42
N ALA A 249 -22.77 -10.28 -21.36
CA ALA A 249 -21.54 -10.92 -20.90
C ALA A 249 -20.93 -11.84 -21.99
N SER A 250 -21.76 -12.58 -22.74
CA SER A 250 -21.30 -13.41 -23.85
C SER A 250 -20.74 -12.56 -25.00
N HIS A 251 -21.45 -11.51 -25.38
CA HIS A 251 -21.03 -10.60 -26.44
C HIS A 251 -19.71 -9.87 -26.10
N MET A 252 -19.56 -9.37 -24.85
CA MET A 252 -18.32 -8.74 -24.39
C MET A 252 -17.11 -9.67 -24.52
N LEU A 253 -17.28 -10.95 -24.12
CA LEU A 253 -16.20 -11.95 -24.17
C LEU A 253 -15.86 -12.33 -25.61
N GLU A 254 -16.86 -12.51 -26.47
CA GLU A 254 -16.67 -12.79 -27.89
C GLU A 254 -15.98 -11.62 -28.60
N ALA A 255 -16.46 -10.39 -28.42
CA ALA A 255 -15.88 -9.19 -29.02
C ALA A 255 -14.43 -8.92 -28.54
N SER A 256 -14.12 -9.27 -27.30
CA SER A 256 -12.75 -9.18 -26.77
C SER A 256 -11.83 -10.34 -27.14
N GLY A 257 -12.34 -11.40 -27.80
CA GLY A 257 -11.61 -12.61 -28.14
C GLY A 257 -11.22 -13.47 -26.92
N ILE A 258 -11.97 -13.38 -25.82
CA ILE A 258 -11.68 -14.08 -24.56
C ILE A 258 -12.62 -15.27 -24.37
N ASP A 259 -12.03 -16.46 -24.16
CA ASP A 259 -12.80 -17.65 -23.83
C ASP A 259 -13.47 -17.53 -22.44
N GLY A 260 -14.79 -17.48 -22.43
CA GLY A 260 -15.61 -17.33 -21.21
C GLY A 260 -15.53 -18.52 -20.24
N SER A 261 -14.97 -19.67 -20.66
CA SER A 261 -14.71 -20.83 -19.81
C SER A 261 -13.49 -20.64 -18.89
N ARG A 262 -12.60 -19.72 -19.21
CA ARG A 262 -11.44 -19.34 -18.38
C ARG A 262 -11.90 -18.76 -17.04
N ARG A 263 -10.96 -18.64 -16.11
CA ARG A 263 -11.18 -17.98 -14.81
C ARG A 263 -10.45 -16.64 -14.76
N GLY A 264 -10.96 -15.70 -13.96
CA GLY A 264 -10.38 -14.37 -13.80
C GLY A 264 -8.89 -14.38 -13.45
N GLU A 265 -8.45 -15.36 -12.64
CA GLU A 265 -7.04 -15.51 -12.25
C GLU A 265 -6.07 -15.79 -13.40
N THR A 266 -6.56 -16.20 -14.57
CA THR A 266 -5.73 -16.49 -15.75
C THR A 266 -5.55 -15.29 -16.69
N LEU A 267 -6.28 -14.19 -16.45
CA LEU A 267 -6.30 -13.04 -17.34
C LEU A 267 -5.17 -12.06 -17.03
N SER A 268 -4.53 -11.58 -18.08
CA SER A 268 -3.61 -10.44 -18.03
C SER A 268 -4.36 -9.10 -17.86
N LEU A 269 -3.65 -8.02 -17.51
CA LEU A 269 -4.23 -6.67 -17.47
C LEU A 269 -4.82 -6.29 -18.84
N GLN A 270 -4.12 -6.61 -19.93
CA GLN A 270 -4.59 -6.29 -21.27
C GLN A 270 -5.89 -7.03 -21.63
N GLU A 271 -6.03 -8.29 -21.23
CA GLU A 271 -7.27 -9.03 -21.43
C GLU A 271 -8.44 -8.44 -20.63
N PHE A 272 -8.19 -8.00 -19.38
CA PHE A 272 -9.19 -7.24 -18.61
C PHE A 272 -9.57 -5.92 -19.29
N ALA A 273 -8.60 -5.20 -19.86
CA ALA A 273 -8.84 -3.96 -20.59
C ALA A 273 -9.72 -4.22 -21.83
N ASN A 274 -9.39 -5.23 -22.62
CA ASN A 274 -10.18 -5.59 -23.82
C ASN A 274 -11.63 -5.90 -23.48
N ILE A 275 -11.88 -6.64 -22.37
CA ILE A 275 -13.25 -6.93 -21.92
C ILE A 275 -13.98 -5.64 -21.48
N ALA A 276 -13.30 -4.77 -20.74
CA ALA A 276 -13.88 -3.52 -20.31
C ALA A 276 -14.22 -2.58 -21.46
N ASP A 277 -13.33 -2.50 -22.46
CA ASP A 277 -13.55 -1.70 -23.66
C ASP A 277 -14.69 -2.25 -24.52
N SER A 278 -14.79 -3.59 -24.67
CA SER A 278 -15.92 -4.23 -25.32
C SER A 278 -17.24 -3.94 -24.60
N TRP A 279 -17.22 -3.89 -23.26
CA TRP A 279 -18.40 -3.51 -22.49
C TRP A 279 -18.74 -2.03 -22.68
N TYR A 280 -17.74 -1.16 -22.71
CA TYR A 280 -17.95 0.27 -23.00
C TYR A 280 -18.65 0.49 -24.34
N GLU A 281 -18.19 -0.18 -25.42
CA GLU A 281 -18.80 -0.10 -26.75
C GLU A 281 -20.25 -0.62 -26.81
N LEU A 282 -20.55 -1.61 -25.96
CA LEU A 282 -21.90 -2.21 -25.93
C LEU A 282 -22.95 -1.28 -25.30
N ILE A 283 -22.53 -0.42 -24.35
CA ILE A 283 -23.46 0.43 -23.58
C ILE A 283 -23.46 1.88 -24.04
N HIS A 284 -22.62 2.28 -25.02
CA HIS A 284 -22.54 3.61 -25.62
C HIS A 284 -22.71 3.57 -27.13
#